data_cfd1ffbfbf9c6b07d766915e012c72fc
#
_entry.id   cfd1ffbfbf9c6b07d766915e012c72fc
#
_cell.length_a   1.000
_cell.length_b   1.000
_cell.length_c   1.000
_cell.angle_alpha   90.00
_cell.angle_beta   90.00
_cell.angle_gamma   90.00
#
_symmetry.space_group_name_H-M   'P 1'
#
loop_
_entity.id
_entity.type
_entity.pdbx_description
1 polymer ?
#
loop_
_entity_poly.entity_id
_entity_poly.type
_entity_poly.pdbx_seq_one_letter_code
_entity_poly.pdbx_strand_id
1 'polypeptide(L)'
;VERATLNGFINTDFPSFMNRGFYTIMAAQFLSSLADNALLIAAIALLTDLQAPDWMTPLLKLFFVVSYVCLAAWVGIFADSMPKGRVMFISNSLKALGCLLMLFGSHPLLAYAIVGVGAAAYSPAKYGILTELLPAEKLVVANGWIEGLTVASIILGVTLGGVLIRPDVAGGLLEIFHLEAVGLERFAQAAIFAIVFIYTFAAIVNLAIPDTGARYPKQDFRPIESLKHFWQSNLLLWRDPLGQISLS
;
A
#
# COMPACT_ATOMS: atom_id res chain seq x y z
N VAL A 1 -47.06 -12.53 13.20
CA VAL A 1 -46.07 -13.32 12.45
C VAL A 1 -44.97 -12.41 11.85
N GLU A 2 -45.23 -11.10 11.75
CA GLU A 2 -44.33 -10.13 11.03
C GLU A 2 -43.26 -9.45 11.92
N ARG A 3 -43.30 -9.62 13.23
CA ARG A 3 -42.30 -9.08 14.17
C ARG A 3 -41.08 -9.99 14.44
N ALA A 4 -41.15 -11.26 14.04
CA ALA A 4 -40.06 -12.21 14.27
C ALA A 4 -38.96 -12.16 13.20
N THR A 5 -39.20 -11.56 12.03
CA THR A 5 -38.26 -11.51 10.92
C THR A 5 -37.31 -10.30 10.94
N LEU A 6 -37.66 -9.22 11.67
CA LEU A 6 -36.82 -8.03 11.78
C LEU A 6 -35.72 -8.15 12.85
N ASN A 7 -35.91 -8.97 13.88
CA ASN A 7 -34.90 -9.19 14.92
C ASN A 7 -33.74 -10.11 14.49
N GLY A 8 -33.87 -10.80 13.40
CA GLY A 8 -32.80 -11.63 12.83
C GLY A 8 -31.71 -10.84 12.06
N PHE A 9 -32.00 -9.58 11.69
CA PHE A 9 -31.06 -8.75 10.94
C PHE A 9 -30.21 -7.80 11.79
N ILE A 10 -30.48 -7.69 13.08
CA ILE A 10 -29.76 -6.78 14.00
C ILE A 10 -29.00 -7.57 15.08
N ASN A 11 -28.68 -8.82 14.86
CA ASN A 11 -27.62 -9.45 15.64
C ASN A 11 -26.29 -8.96 15.07
N THR A 12 -25.86 -7.77 15.49
CA THR A 12 -24.49 -7.29 15.39
C THR A 12 -23.61 -8.01 16.40
N ASP A 13 -23.60 -9.33 16.39
CA ASP A 13 -22.47 -10.08 16.88
C ASP A 13 -21.33 -9.74 15.94
N PHE A 14 -20.48 -8.80 16.35
CA PHE A 14 -19.19 -8.58 15.71
C PHE A 14 -18.55 -9.95 15.53
N PRO A 15 -18.25 -10.36 14.31
CA PRO A 15 -17.93 -11.75 14.05
C PRO A 15 -16.74 -12.17 14.91
N SER A 16 -16.89 -13.24 15.66
CA SER A 16 -15.88 -13.80 16.58
C SER A 16 -14.54 -14.17 15.91
N PHE A 17 -14.45 -14.07 14.56
CA PHE A 17 -13.23 -14.29 13.78
C PHE A 17 -12.34 -13.05 13.68
N MET A 18 -12.81 -11.86 14.10
CA MET A 18 -12.02 -10.63 14.10
C MET A 18 -11.06 -10.65 15.30
N ASN A 19 -9.99 -11.43 15.17
CA ASN A 19 -8.93 -11.53 16.16
C ASN A 19 -7.97 -10.33 16.09
N ARG A 20 -7.05 -10.22 17.07
CA ARG A 20 -6.05 -9.13 17.09
C ARG A 20 -5.23 -9.05 15.80
N GLY A 21 -4.90 -10.18 15.20
CA GLY A 21 -4.15 -10.24 13.93
C GLY A 21 -4.90 -9.56 12.78
N PHE A 22 -6.21 -9.81 12.67
CA PHE A 22 -7.05 -9.17 11.67
C PHE A 22 -7.05 -7.63 11.81
N TYR A 23 -7.29 -7.11 13.01
CA TYR A 23 -7.26 -5.66 13.24
C TYR A 23 -5.87 -5.05 12.98
N THR A 24 -4.80 -5.76 13.32
CA THR A 24 -3.43 -5.30 13.03
C THR A 24 -3.21 -5.17 11.52
N ILE A 25 -3.67 -6.15 10.72
CA ILE A 25 -3.58 -6.10 9.26
C ILE A 25 -4.39 -4.93 8.72
N MET A 26 -5.62 -4.73 9.23
CA MET A 26 -6.48 -3.61 8.81
C MET A 26 -5.82 -2.26 9.11
N ALA A 27 -5.26 -2.08 10.30
CA ALA A 27 -4.56 -0.85 10.70
C ALA A 27 -3.31 -0.61 9.82
N ALA A 28 -2.47 -1.63 9.63
CA ALA A 28 -1.27 -1.54 8.80
C ALA A 28 -1.60 -1.19 7.35
N GLN A 29 -2.62 -1.85 6.78
CA GLN A 29 -3.11 -1.59 5.43
C GLN A 29 -3.66 -0.16 5.29
N PHE A 30 -4.48 0.27 6.24
CA PHE A 30 -5.03 1.62 6.24
C PHE A 30 -3.93 2.68 6.26
N LEU A 31 -2.97 2.57 7.18
CA LEU A 31 -1.85 3.51 7.31
C LEU A 31 -0.98 3.53 6.06
N SER A 32 -0.66 2.35 5.51
CA SER A 32 0.15 2.24 4.29
C SER A 32 -0.54 2.91 3.09
N SER A 33 -1.83 2.63 2.88
CA SER A 33 -2.61 3.23 1.80
C SER A 33 -2.88 4.72 2.00
N LEU A 34 -3.09 5.16 3.25
CA LEU A 34 -3.19 6.57 3.61
C LEU A 34 -1.93 7.33 3.20
N ALA A 35 -0.76 6.78 3.55
CA ALA A 35 0.54 7.37 3.20
C ALA A 35 0.76 7.41 1.69
N ASP A 36 0.39 6.35 0.95
CA ASP A 36 0.50 6.28 -0.52
C ASP A 36 -0.25 7.45 -1.19
N ASN A 37 -1.45 7.75 -0.71
CA ASN A 37 -2.30 8.80 -1.28
C ASN A 37 -1.89 10.21 -0.79
N ALA A 38 -1.45 10.36 0.46
CA ALA A 38 -0.90 11.61 0.96
C ALA A 38 0.39 11.99 0.22
N LEU A 39 1.26 10.99 -0.04
CA LEU A 39 2.49 11.20 -0.77
C LEU A 39 2.26 11.65 -2.20
N LEU A 40 1.22 11.17 -2.88
CA LEU A 40 0.88 11.63 -4.22
C LEU A 40 0.68 13.15 -4.24
N ILE A 41 -0.07 13.68 -3.29
CA ILE A 41 -0.34 15.12 -3.18
C ILE A 41 0.94 15.90 -2.85
N ALA A 42 1.74 15.40 -1.89
CA ALA A 42 3.01 16.03 -1.54
C ALA A 42 4.04 16.00 -2.69
N ALA A 43 4.08 14.91 -3.47
CA ALA A 43 4.95 14.80 -4.65
C ALA A 43 4.52 15.74 -5.78
N ILE A 44 3.21 15.95 -6.00
CA ILE A 44 2.70 16.95 -6.94
C ILE A 44 3.11 18.35 -6.48
N ALA A 45 2.94 18.67 -5.21
CA ALA A 45 3.38 19.95 -4.65
C ALA A 45 4.89 20.16 -4.80
N LEU A 46 5.70 19.11 -4.58
CA LEU A 46 7.14 19.18 -4.78
C LEU A 46 7.52 19.46 -6.24
N LEU A 47 6.84 18.83 -7.22
CA LEU A 47 7.07 19.13 -8.62
C LEU A 47 6.73 20.60 -8.95
N THR A 48 5.67 21.13 -8.36
CA THR A 48 5.27 22.54 -8.52
C THR A 48 6.34 23.47 -7.91
N ASP A 49 6.83 23.18 -6.69
CA ASP A 49 7.89 23.93 -6.02
C ASP A 49 9.22 23.90 -6.79
N LEU A 50 9.46 22.80 -7.53
CA LEU A 50 10.63 22.65 -8.40
C LEU A 50 10.44 23.28 -9.78
N GLN A 51 9.28 23.89 -10.06
CA GLN A 51 8.90 24.43 -11.36
C GLN A 51 9.04 23.39 -12.50
N ALA A 52 8.75 22.13 -12.17
CA ALA A 52 8.82 21.04 -13.14
C ALA A 52 7.73 21.21 -14.23
N PRO A 53 7.97 20.75 -15.46
CA PRO A 53 6.97 20.80 -16.53
C PRO A 53 5.68 20.07 -16.16
N ASP A 54 4.52 20.59 -16.53
CA ASP A 54 3.18 20.08 -16.17
C ASP A 54 2.97 18.60 -16.55
N TRP A 55 3.61 18.14 -17.64
CA TRP A 55 3.52 16.74 -18.07
C TRP A 55 4.14 15.74 -17.07
N MET A 56 4.96 16.19 -16.12
CA MET A 56 5.56 15.32 -15.11
C MET A 56 4.55 14.88 -14.04
N THR A 57 3.52 15.69 -13.77
CA THR A 57 2.49 15.37 -12.77
C THR A 57 1.76 14.05 -13.07
N PRO A 58 1.18 13.81 -14.26
CA PRO A 58 0.56 12.53 -14.57
C PRO A 58 1.57 11.39 -14.60
N LEU A 59 2.85 11.65 -14.89
CA LEU A 59 3.89 10.63 -14.88
C LEU A 59 4.17 10.08 -13.47
N LEU A 60 3.94 10.81 -12.38
CA LEU A 60 4.03 10.25 -11.03
C LEU A 60 3.16 8.98 -10.93
N LYS A 61 1.88 9.10 -11.30
CA LYS A 61 0.97 7.95 -11.26
C LYS A 61 1.39 6.83 -12.23
N LEU A 62 1.87 7.20 -13.42
CA LEU A 62 2.38 6.24 -14.39
C LEU A 62 3.57 5.46 -13.85
N PHE A 63 4.58 6.10 -13.28
CA PHE A 63 5.76 5.46 -12.71
C PHE A 63 5.41 4.53 -11.55
N PHE A 64 4.42 4.90 -10.75
CA PHE A 64 3.89 4.04 -9.70
C PHE A 64 3.24 2.77 -10.29
N VAL A 65 2.37 2.93 -11.28
CA VAL A 65 1.66 1.81 -11.93
C VAL A 65 2.60 0.91 -12.72
N VAL A 66 3.59 1.48 -13.43
CA VAL A 66 4.61 0.73 -14.16
C VAL A 66 5.35 -0.24 -13.24
N SER A 67 5.61 0.15 -11.98
CA SER A 67 6.22 -0.75 -10.99
C SER A 67 5.38 -2.01 -10.77
N TYR A 68 4.05 -1.91 -10.71
CA TYR A 68 3.15 -3.07 -10.60
C TYR A 68 3.23 -3.96 -11.84
N VAL A 69 3.18 -3.37 -13.02
CA VAL A 69 3.23 -4.14 -14.28
C VAL A 69 4.57 -4.85 -14.43
N CYS A 70 5.67 -4.13 -14.21
CA CYS A 70 7.02 -4.70 -14.33
C CYS A 70 7.28 -5.81 -13.32
N LEU A 71 6.74 -5.71 -12.11
CA LEU A 71 7.01 -6.66 -11.04
C LEU A 71 5.97 -7.77 -10.91
N ALA A 72 4.86 -7.71 -11.65
CA ALA A 72 3.72 -8.63 -11.52
C ALA A 72 4.14 -10.12 -11.51
N ALA A 73 5.11 -10.51 -12.31
CA ALA A 73 5.59 -11.89 -12.41
C ALA A 73 6.40 -12.38 -11.20
N TRP A 74 6.92 -11.45 -10.37
CA TRP A 74 7.89 -11.80 -9.31
C TRP A 74 7.40 -11.47 -7.91
N VAL A 75 6.47 -10.52 -7.76
CA VAL A 75 5.99 -10.11 -6.41
C VAL A 75 5.29 -11.23 -5.65
N GLY A 76 4.63 -12.17 -6.35
CA GLY A 76 4.05 -13.36 -5.73
C GLY A 76 5.12 -14.26 -5.10
N ILE A 77 6.21 -14.54 -5.84
CA ILE A 77 7.34 -15.34 -5.36
C ILE A 77 7.98 -14.66 -4.14
N PHE A 78 8.18 -13.35 -4.20
CA PHE A 78 8.70 -12.58 -3.07
C PHE A 78 7.74 -12.66 -1.86
N ALA A 79 6.44 -12.49 -2.08
CA ALA A 79 5.45 -12.57 -1.01
C ALA A 79 5.39 -13.94 -0.35
N ASP A 80 5.72 -15.02 -1.07
CA ASP A 80 5.72 -16.40 -0.55
C ASP A 80 7.06 -16.82 0.04
N SER A 81 8.11 -16.02 -0.15
CA SER A 81 9.47 -16.36 0.30
C SER A 81 9.66 -16.28 1.82
N MET A 82 8.80 -15.54 2.52
CA MET A 82 8.90 -15.29 3.97
C MET A 82 7.51 -15.01 4.59
N PRO A 83 7.40 -14.97 5.94
CA PRO A 83 6.14 -14.61 6.60
C PRO A 83 5.57 -13.29 6.09
N LYS A 84 4.27 -13.25 5.80
CA LYS A 84 3.61 -12.09 5.14
C LYS A 84 3.81 -10.77 5.89
N GLY A 85 3.80 -10.79 7.23
CA GLY A 85 4.08 -9.59 8.04
C GLY A 85 5.47 -9.00 7.76
N ARG A 86 6.49 -9.86 7.53
CA ARG A 86 7.84 -9.41 7.16
C ARG A 86 7.90 -8.84 5.74
N VAL A 87 7.19 -9.46 4.79
CA VAL A 87 7.06 -8.90 3.43
C VAL A 87 6.45 -7.50 3.49
N MET A 88 5.37 -7.34 4.25
CA MET A 88 4.68 -6.05 4.41
C MET A 88 5.57 -5.01 5.11
N PHE A 89 6.37 -5.43 6.10
CA PHE A 89 7.38 -4.58 6.76
C PHE A 89 8.42 -4.09 5.75
N ILE A 90 9.05 -4.99 4.99
CA ILE A 90 10.06 -4.65 3.99
C ILE A 90 9.46 -3.72 2.92
N SER A 91 8.26 -4.00 2.48
CA SER A 91 7.55 -3.18 1.48
C SER A 91 7.30 -1.75 1.96
N ASN A 92 6.84 -1.56 3.19
CA ASN A 92 6.66 -0.22 3.76
C ASN A 92 7.99 0.47 4.06
N SER A 93 9.03 -0.27 4.45
CA SER A 93 10.39 0.27 4.59
C SER A 93 10.95 0.77 3.24
N LEU A 94 10.67 0.03 2.15
CA LEU A 94 11.05 0.46 0.81
C LEU A 94 10.28 1.72 0.36
N LYS A 95 9.01 1.84 0.72
CA LYS A 95 8.23 3.06 0.47
C LYS A 95 8.80 4.25 1.26
N ALA A 96 9.14 4.05 2.54
CA ALA A 96 9.81 5.07 3.35
C ALA A 96 11.15 5.50 2.73
N LEU A 97 11.94 4.55 2.21
CA LEU A 97 13.17 4.84 1.50
C LEU A 97 12.91 5.68 0.24
N GLY A 98 11.89 5.36 -0.55
CA GLY A 98 11.48 6.17 -1.71
C GLY A 98 11.15 7.62 -1.30
N CYS A 99 10.43 7.80 -0.18
CA CYS A 99 10.16 9.14 0.37
C CYS A 99 11.45 9.86 0.81
N LEU A 100 12.36 9.18 1.48
CA LEU A 100 13.66 9.74 1.88
C LEU A 100 14.49 10.16 0.67
N LEU A 101 14.55 9.34 -0.37
CA LEU A 101 15.24 9.70 -1.62
C LEU A 101 14.62 10.96 -2.25
N MET A 102 13.28 11.05 -2.27
CA MET A 102 12.59 12.25 -2.76
C MET A 102 12.91 13.48 -1.93
N LEU A 103 12.98 13.31 -0.61
CA LEU A 103 13.29 14.37 0.35
C LEU A 103 14.69 14.95 0.15
N PHE A 104 15.69 14.08 -0.09
CA PHE A 104 17.08 14.45 -0.27
C PHE A 104 17.49 14.71 -1.73
N GLY A 105 16.55 15.12 -2.57
CA GLY A 105 16.82 15.68 -3.89
C GLY A 105 16.94 14.68 -5.04
N SER A 106 16.60 13.41 -4.84
CA SER A 106 16.45 12.49 -5.97
C SER A 106 15.27 12.90 -6.85
N HIS A 107 15.35 12.57 -8.14
CA HIS A 107 14.29 12.92 -9.09
C HIS A 107 12.92 12.38 -8.63
N PRO A 108 11.87 13.22 -8.47
CA PRO A 108 10.61 12.83 -7.85
C PRO A 108 9.95 11.61 -8.50
N LEU A 109 10.00 11.51 -9.83
CA LEU A 109 9.42 10.38 -10.57
C LEU A 109 10.11 9.05 -10.23
N LEU A 110 11.45 9.03 -10.13
CA LEU A 110 12.21 7.82 -9.78
C LEU A 110 11.97 7.41 -8.32
N ALA A 111 12.00 8.38 -7.43
CA ALA A 111 11.70 8.16 -6.01
C ALA A 111 10.28 7.61 -5.82
N TYR A 112 9.30 8.14 -6.57
CA TYR A 112 7.93 7.66 -6.53
C TYR A 112 7.77 6.28 -7.18
N ALA A 113 8.58 5.94 -8.19
CA ALA A 113 8.65 4.57 -8.73
C ALA A 113 9.10 3.56 -7.67
N ILE A 114 10.07 3.92 -6.82
CA ILE A 114 10.52 3.07 -5.70
C ILE A 114 9.38 2.84 -4.70
N VAL A 115 8.60 3.87 -4.41
CA VAL A 115 7.37 3.71 -3.60
C VAL A 115 6.40 2.75 -4.27
N GLY A 116 6.23 2.84 -5.59
CA GLY A 116 5.44 1.91 -6.41
C GLY A 116 5.94 0.46 -6.33
N VAL A 117 7.26 0.24 -6.32
CA VAL A 117 7.87 -1.09 -6.11
C VAL A 117 7.46 -1.65 -4.74
N GLY A 118 7.56 -0.85 -3.68
CA GLY A 118 7.11 -1.24 -2.34
C GLY A 118 5.61 -1.55 -2.31
N ALA A 119 4.79 -0.76 -2.98
CA ALA A 119 3.35 -0.98 -3.05
C ALA A 119 2.98 -2.25 -3.83
N ALA A 120 3.67 -2.53 -4.95
CA ALA A 120 3.50 -3.76 -5.72
C ALA A 120 3.86 -5.01 -4.90
N ALA A 121 4.96 -4.96 -4.15
CA ALA A 121 5.39 -6.06 -3.29
C ALA A 121 4.45 -6.28 -2.07
N TYR A 122 3.84 -5.21 -1.56
CA TYR A 122 2.89 -5.26 -0.44
C TYR A 122 1.59 -5.97 -0.80
N SER A 123 1.10 -5.77 -2.03
CA SER A 123 -0.23 -6.19 -2.47
C SER A 123 -0.48 -7.71 -2.33
N PRO A 124 0.34 -8.63 -2.87
CA PRO A 124 0.10 -10.06 -2.74
C PRO A 124 0.20 -10.55 -1.29
N ALA A 125 1.08 -9.95 -0.46
CA ALA A 125 1.18 -10.30 0.94
C ALA A 125 -0.09 -9.91 1.73
N LYS A 126 -0.68 -8.74 1.42
CA LYS A 126 -1.92 -8.25 2.01
C LYS A 126 -3.10 -9.21 1.80
N TYR A 127 -3.29 -9.67 0.58
CA TYR A 127 -4.38 -10.61 0.28
C TYR A 127 -4.04 -12.04 0.73
N GLY A 128 -2.78 -12.46 0.58
CA GLY A 128 -2.33 -13.79 0.98
C GLY A 128 -2.50 -14.06 2.48
N ILE A 129 -2.22 -13.07 3.34
CA ILE A 129 -2.35 -13.28 4.78
C ILE A 129 -3.81 -13.49 5.22
N LEU A 130 -4.79 -12.96 4.51
CA LEU A 130 -6.20 -13.21 4.83
C LEU A 130 -6.58 -14.68 4.61
N THR A 131 -6.08 -15.27 3.51
CA THR A 131 -6.35 -16.69 3.22
C THR A 131 -5.64 -17.63 4.19
N GLU A 132 -4.57 -17.17 4.82
CA GLU A 132 -3.86 -17.93 5.85
C GLU A 132 -4.52 -17.82 7.25
N LEU A 133 -5.16 -16.67 7.54
CA LEU A 133 -5.73 -16.39 8.86
C LEU A 133 -7.22 -16.73 9.00
N LEU A 134 -7.94 -16.75 7.88
CA LEU A 134 -9.40 -16.83 7.89
C LEU A 134 -9.89 -18.05 7.09
N PRO A 135 -10.98 -18.70 7.56
CA PRO A 135 -11.64 -19.74 6.79
C PRO A 135 -12.31 -19.15 5.54
N ALA A 136 -12.50 -19.98 4.52
CA ALA A 136 -12.99 -19.57 3.19
C ALA A 136 -14.32 -18.77 3.25
N GLU A 137 -15.23 -19.18 4.16
CA GLU A 137 -16.55 -18.54 4.32
C GLU A 137 -16.48 -17.09 4.80
N LYS A 138 -15.35 -16.69 5.39
CA LYS A 138 -15.12 -15.34 5.94
C LYS A 138 -14.33 -14.42 5.00
N LEU A 139 -13.71 -14.97 3.95
CA LEU A 139 -12.86 -14.20 3.04
C LEU A 139 -13.61 -13.09 2.31
N VAL A 140 -14.87 -13.33 1.93
CA VAL A 140 -15.69 -12.30 1.25
C VAL A 140 -15.88 -11.08 2.14
N VAL A 141 -16.23 -11.30 3.41
CA VAL A 141 -16.43 -10.21 4.39
C VAL A 141 -15.11 -9.50 4.68
N ALA A 142 -14.02 -10.25 4.86
CA ALA A 142 -12.70 -9.69 5.11
C ALA A 142 -12.18 -8.84 3.94
N ASN A 143 -12.36 -9.30 2.71
CA ASN A 143 -12.04 -8.52 1.51
C ASN A 143 -12.88 -7.25 1.43
N GLY A 144 -14.18 -7.32 1.76
CA GLY A 144 -15.03 -6.14 1.84
C GLY A 144 -14.51 -5.10 2.83
N TRP A 145 -14.00 -5.52 4.00
CA TRP A 145 -13.37 -4.62 4.97
C TRP A 145 -12.08 -4.01 4.42
N ILE A 146 -11.20 -4.80 3.77
CA ILE A 146 -9.98 -4.28 3.14
C ILE A 146 -10.30 -3.23 2.09
N GLU A 147 -11.24 -3.51 1.20
CA GLU A 147 -11.59 -2.57 0.13
C GLU A 147 -12.27 -1.31 0.70
N GLY A 148 -13.16 -1.45 1.67
CA GLY A 148 -13.77 -0.31 2.37
C GLY A 148 -12.72 0.59 3.04
N LEU A 149 -11.76 0.00 3.76
CA LEU A 149 -10.65 0.74 4.36
C LEU A 149 -9.71 1.35 3.30
N THR A 150 -9.51 0.67 2.17
CA THR A 150 -8.73 1.22 1.06
C THR A 150 -9.38 2.47 0.50
N VAL A 151 -10.70 2.46 0.25
CA VAL A 151 -11.44 3.66 -0.19
C VAL A 151 -11.37 4.78 0.85
N ALA A 152 -11.59 4.46 2.13
CA ALA A 152 -11.48 5.43 3.22
C ALA A 152 -10.07 6.03 3.29
N SER A 153 -9.03 5.21 3.15
CA SER A 153 -7.63 5.68 3.16
C SER A 153 -7.26 6.54 1.95
N ILE A 154 -7.89 6.32 0.79
CA ILE A 154 -7.72 7.19 -0.39
C ILE A 154 -8.25 8.58 -0.07
N ILE A 155 -9.50 8.68 0.40
CA ILE A 155 -10.14 9.96 0.69
C ILE A 155 -9.37 10.72 1.79
N LEU A 156 -9.08 10.02 2.89
CA LEU A 156 -8.37 10.63 4.02
C LEU A 156 -6.91 10.92 3.70
N GLY A 157 -6.26 10.10 2.89
CA GLY A 157 -4.88 10.30 2.46
C GLY A 157 -4.71 11.52 1.57
N VAL A 158 -5.57 11.69 0.57
CA VAL A 158 -5.59 12.90 -0.28
C VAL A 158 -5.86 14.15 0.57
N THR A 159 -6.83 14.07 1.49
CA THR A 159 -7.14 15.17 2.42
C THR A 159 -5.94 15.48 3.31
N LEU A 160 -5.31 14.47 3.91
CA LEU A 160 -4.13 14.62 4.75
C LEU A 160 -2.98 15.25 3.98
N GLY A 161 -2.69 14.76 2.76
CA GLY A 161 -1.67 15.34 1.90
C GLY A 161 -1.92 16.83 1.63
N GLY A 162 -3.18 17.19 1.32
CA GLY A 162 -3.59 18.57 1.14
C GLY A 162 -3.42 19.44 2.40
N VAL A 163 -3.69 18.88 3.58
CA VAL A 163 -3.47 19.60 4.86
C VAL A 163 -1.98 19.75 5.15
N LEU A 164 -1.17 18.71 4.93
CA LEU A 164 0.26 18.73 5.24
C LEU A 164 1.06 19.75 4.42
N ILE A 165 0.62 20.07 3.19
CA ILE A 165 1.29 21.07 2.33
C ILE A 165 0.85 22.51 2.62
N ARG A 166 -0.12 22.73 3.51
CA ARG A 166 -0.55 24.09 3.86
C ARG A 166 0.56 24.87 4.55
N PRO A 167 0.73 26.17 4.24
CA PRO A 167 1.82 26.96 4.80
C PRO A 167 1.84 27.00 6.35
N ASP A 168 0.67 27.04 6.99
CA ASP A 168 0.53 27.03 8.45
C ASP A 168 0.99 25.70 9.07
N VAL A 169 0.64 24.57 8.44
CA VAL A 169 1.01 23.22 8.93
C VAL A 169 2.45 22.90 8.57
N ALA A 170 2.83 23.06 7.30
CA ALA A 170 4.17 22.77 6.82
C ALA A 170 5.22 23.68 7.47
N GLY A 171 4.92 24.98 7.64
CA GLY A 171 5.79 25.93 8.34
C GLY A 171 6.02 25.51 9.80
N GLY A 172 4.96 25.09 10.50
CA GLY A 172 5.09 24.55 11.86
C GLY A 172 5.96 23.28 11.92
N LEU A 173 5.87 22.39 10.91
CA LEU A 173 6.74 21.20 10.83
C LEU A 173 8.21 21.58 10.59
N LEU A 174 8.48 22.55 9.69
CA LEU A 174 9.83 23.05 9.44
C LEU A 174 10.45 23.61 10.70
N GLU A 175 9.72 24.41 11.47
CA GLU A 175 10.17 25.03 12.70
C GLU A 175 10.38 24.01 13.84
N ILE A 176 9.37 23.18 14.15
CA ILE A 176 9.40 22.24 15.27
C ILE A 176 10.54 21.22 15.11
N PHE A 177 10.76 20.72 13.90
CA PHE A 177 11.78 19.70 13.62
C PHE A 177 13.11 20.30 13.14
N HIS A 178 13.24 21.63 13.09
CA HIS A 178 14.42 22.34 12.58
C HIS A 178 14.90 21.82 11.22
N LEU A 179 13.94 21.55 10.32
CA LEU A 179 14.23 20.91 9.04
C LEU A 179 15.11 21.77 8.13
N GLU A 180 15.06 23.08 8.27
CA GLU A 180 15.92 24.02 7.56
C GLU A 180 17.42 23.78 7.83
N ALA A 181 17.77 23.32 9.04
CA ALA A 181 19.15 23.01 9.40
C ALA A 181 19.73 21.83 8.60
N VAL A 182 18.86 20.98 8.01
CA VAL A 182 19.26 19.86 7.13
C VAL A 182 18.94 20.13 5.66
N GLY A 183 18.65 21.40 5.30
CA GLY A 183 18.42 21.84 3.91
C GLY A 183 17.02 21.54 3.37
N LEU A 184 16.05 21.31 4.24
CA LEU A 184 14.63 21.08 3.86
C LEU A 184 13.85 22.37 4.12
N GLU A 185 13.59 23.15 3.08
CA GLU A 185 13.01 24.49 3.19
C GLU A 185 11.61 24.58 2.57
N ARG A 186 11.22 23.58 1.76
CA ARG A 186 9.94 23.60 1.03
C ARG A 186 8.83 22.97 1.84
N PHE A 187 7.62 23.51 1.73
CA PHE A 187 6.42 22.96 2.37
C PHE A 187 6.13 21.51 1.92
N ALA A 188 6.35 21.22 0.64
CA ALA A 188 6.24 19.86 0.13
C ALA A 188 7.23 18.88 0.80
N GLN A 189 8.46 19.34 1.09
CA GLN A 189 9.46 18.54 1.82
C GLN A 189 9.02 18.26 3.26
N ALA A 190 8.48 19.25 3.96
CA ALA A 190 7.93 19.06 5.31
C ALA A 190 6.78 18.03 5.32
N ALA A 191 5.90 18.09 4.31
CA ALA A 191 4.83 17.11 4.15
C ALA A 191 5.38 15.69 3.89
N ILE A 192 6.35 15.54 2.99
CA ILE A 192 7.02 14.25 2.72
C ILE A 192 7.70 13.71 3.97
N PHE A 193 8.36 14.58 4.75
CA PHE A 193 8.97 14.20 6.03
C PHE A 193 7.94 13.60 6.99
N ALA A 194 6.78 14.24 7.17
CA ALA A 194 5.69 13.70 7.99
C ALA A 194 5.19 12.34 7.47
N ILE A 195 5.12 12.17 6.15
CA ILE A 195 4.67 10.92 5.52
C ILE A 195 5.68 9.78 5.75
N VAL A 196 6.99 10.07 5.83
CA VAL A 196 8.01 9.07 6.21
C VAL A 196 7.68 8.46 7.57
N PHE A 197 7.23 9.26 8.55
CA PHE A 197 6.81 8.72 9.85
C PHE A 197 5.59 7.81 9.74
N ILE A 198 4.62 8.13 8.88
CA ILE A 198 3.44 7.28 8.68
C ILE A 198 3.86 5.93 8.08
N TYR A 199 4.73 5.91 7.07
CA TYR A 199 5.25 4.65 6.52
C TYR A 199 6.08 3.86 7.53
N THR A 200 6.92 4.55 8.30
CA THR A 200 7.73 3.91 9.34
C THR A 200 6.83 3.29 10.41
N PHE A 201 5.81 4.01 10.84
CA PHE A 201 4.83 3.49 11.79
C PHE A 201 4.04 2.31 11.20
N ALA A 202 3.59 2.41 9.96
CA ALA A 202 2.94 1.30 9.25
C ALA A 202 3.88 0.07 9.15
N ALA A 203 5.17 0.28 8.89
CA ALA A 203 6.15 -0.79 8.87
C ALA A 203 6.27 -1.46 10.24
N ILE A 204 6.35 -0.68 11.32
CA ILE A 204 6.41 -1.22 12.69
C ILE A 204 5.14 -2.01 13.03
N VAL A 205 3.96 -1.51 12.67
CA VAL A 205 2.69 -2.22 12.88
C VAL A 205 2.68 -3.56 12.14
N ASN A 206 3.31 -3.65 10.96
CA ASN A 206 3.41 -4.92 10.23
C ASN A 206 4.22 -5.99 10.99
N LEU A 207 5.16 -5.61 11.85
CA LEU A 207 5.90 -6.57 12.69
C LEU A 207 5.02 -7.19 13.78
N ALA A 208 3.93 -6.54 14.17
CA ALA A 208 2.95 -7.06 15.11
C ALA A 208 1.95 -8.04 14.46
N ILE A 209 2.01 -8.25 13.15
CA ILE A 209 1.20 -9.24 12.43
C ILE A 209 1.71 -10.64 12.83
N PRO A 210 0.84 -11.53 13.33
CA PRO A 210 1.24 -12.85 13.75
C PRO A 210 1.75 -13.70 12.58
N ASP A 211 2.80 -14.49 12.82
CA ASP A 211 3.22 -15.52 11.86
C ASP A 211 2.19 -16.66 11.88
N THR A 212 1.55 -16.88 10.75
CA THR A 212 0.52 -17.93 10.58
C THR A 212 1.11 -19.33 10.58
N GLY A 213 2.44 -19.46 10.46
CA GLY A 213 3.11 -20.75 10.31
C GLY A 213 3.03 -21.32 8.89
N ALA A 214 2.28 -20.70 7.99
CA ALA A 214 2.23 -21.12 6.60
C ALA A 214 3.62 -21.01 5.96
N ARG A 215 4.03 -22.06 5.28
CA ARG A 215 5.31 -22.13 4.56
C ARG A 215 5.04 -22.65 3.16
N TYR A 216 5.49 -21.89 2.20
CA TYR A 216 5.38 -22.27 0.80
C TYR A 216 6.69 -22.94 0.34
N PRO A 217 6.62 -23.88 -0.61
CA PRO A 217 7.81 -24.47 -1.20
C PRO A 217 8.73 -23.36 -1.73
N LYS A 218 10.03 -23.46 -1.42
CA LYS A 218 11.01 -22.51 -1.95
C LYS A 218 10.97 -22.59 -3.48
N GLN A 219 10.53 -21.50 -4.09
CA GLN A 219 10.62 -21.35 -5.53
C GLN A 219 12.01 -20.78 -5.85
N ASP A 220 12.76 -21.47 -6.70
CA ASP A 220 13.99 -20.93 -7.24
C ASP A 220 13.67 -19.67 -8.01
N PHE A 221 14.32 -18.57 -7.66
CA PHE A 221 14.15 -17.30 -8.38
C PHE A 221 14.79 -17.41 -9.76
N ARG A 222 13.99 -17.83 -10.73
CA ARG A 222 14.36 -17.92 -12.14
C ARG A 222 13.59 -16.89 -12.95
N PRO A 223 14.12 -15.69 -13.14
CA PRO A 223 13.37 -14.55 -13.68
C PRO A 223 12.65 -14.86 -15.00
N ILE A 224 13.33 -15.56 -15.91
CA ILE A 224 12.79 -15.87 -17.24
C ILE A 224 11.69 -16.95 -17.16
N GLU A 225 11.88 -17.97 -16.33
CA GLU A 225 10.87 -19.02 -16.14
C GLU A 225 9.62 -18.46 -15.47
N SER A 226 9.79 -17.60 -14.45
CA SER A 226 8.68 -16.92 -13.78
C SER A 226 7.88 -16.05 -14.74
N LEU A 227 8.54 -15.31 -15.63
CA LEU A 227 7.90 -14.52 -16.67
C LEU A 227 7.12 -15.41 -17.67
N LYS A 228 7.71 -16.55 -18.05
CA LYS A 228 7.06 -17.50 -18.95
C LYS A 228 5.82 -18.13 -18.29
N HIS A 229 5.91 -18.53 -17.03
CA HIS A 229 4.76 -19.06 -16.29
C HIS A 229 3.67 -18.00 -16.11
N PHE A 230 4.03 -16.78 -15.77
CA PHE A 230 3.09 -15.67 -15.69
C PHE A 230 2.35 -15.45 -17.00
N TRP A 231 3.07 -15.43 -18.13
CA TRP A 231 2.48 -15.29 -19.45
C TRP A 231 1.56 -16.46 -19.81
N GLN A 232 1.97 -17.69 -19.53
CA GLN A 232 1.15 -18.89 -19.76
C GLN A 232 -0.14 -18.88 -18.93
N SER A 233 -0.06 -18.50 -17.66
CA SER A 233 -1.21 -18.38 -16.76
C SER A 233 -2.19 -17.31 -17.26
N ASN A 234 -1.71 -16.16 -17.69
CA ASN A 234 -2.56 -15.13 -18.28
C ASN A 234 -3.23 -15.63 -19.57
N LEU A 235 -2.49 -16.31 -20.45
CA LEU A 235 -3.06 -16.85 -21.69
C LEU A 235 -4.15 -17.91 -21.42
N LEU A 236 -3.98 -18.68 -20.34
CA LEU A 236 -4.96 -19.68 -19.91
C LEU A 236 -6.25 -19.01 -19.41
N LEU A 237 -6.12 -17.95 -18.59
CA LEU A 237 -7.24 -17.13 -18.10
C LEU A 237 -8.04 -16.50 -19.26
N TRP A 238 -7.33 -15.98 -20.28
CA TRP A 238 -7.98 -15.40 -21.47
C TRP A 238 -8.69 -16.43 -22.33
N ARG A 239 -8.31 -17.71 -22.25
CA ARG A 239 -8.94 -18.81 -23.00
C ARG A 239 -10.07 -19.48 -22.24
N ASP A 240 -10.11 -19.35 -20.93
CA ASP A 240 -11.16 -19.91 -20.09
C ASP A 240 -12.39 -18.98 -20.06
N PRO A 241 -13.60 -19.46 -20.40
CA PRO A 241 -14.81 -18.65 -20.35
C PRO A 241 -15.11 -18.08 -18.95
N LEU A 242 -14.80 -18.82 -17.87
CA LEU A 242 -14.95 -18.33 -16.50
C LEU A 242 -13.88 -17.28 -16.15
N GLY A 243 -12.66 -17.45 -16.68
CA GLY A 243 -11.59 -16.47 -16.58
C GLY A 243 -11.94 -15.13 -17.23
N GLN A 244 -12.59 -15.18 -18.41
CA GLN A 244 -13.03 -13.98 -19.12
C GLN A 244 -14.09 -13.19 -18.34
N ILE A 245 -15.01 -13.87 -17.66
CA ILE A 245 -16.03 -13.22 -16.80
C ILE A 245 -15.35 -12.56 -15.58
N SER A 246 -14.28 -13.15 -15.06
CA SER A 246 -13.53 -12.57 -13.94
C SER A 246 -12.67 -11.37 -14.32
N LEU A 247 -12.34 -11.20 -15.60
CA LEU A 247 -11.50 -10.12 -16.14
C LEU A 247 -12.32 -8.96 -16.73
N SER A 248 -13.63 -9.12 -16.92
CA SER A 248 -14.56 -8.10 -17.41
C SER A 248 -15.20 -7.32 -16.27
#